data_036574d1988e1d04ed93dc40250537d3
#
_entry.id   036574d1988e1d04ed93dc40250537d3
#
_cell.length_a   1.000
_cell.length_b   1.000
_cell.length_c   1.000
_cell.angle_alpha   90.00
_cell.angle_beta   90.00
_cell.angle_gamma   90.00
#
_symmetry.space_group_name_H-M   'P 1'
#
loop_
_entity.id
_entity.type
_entity.pdbx_description
1 polymer ?
#
loop_
_entity_poly.entity_id
_entity_poly.type
_entity_poly.pdbx_seq_one_letter_code
_entity_poly.pdbx_strand_id
1 'polypeptide(L)'
;GFLSTFGEMPQSGIESVIDNLNRHHINGVQFQDWHYKHHWPLGGTRENPLATYLDIASRTTCLSTLQAYIDKIHSCGMKAIFYNLCFGALDDAAQDGVNERWYIFQDNNHAQKDVHALSAPFKSSIYLLDPGNSEWQEYIGARNDDVYAVLDFDGYQIDQLGSRGTRYNY
;
A
#
# COMPACT_ATOMS: atom_id res chain seq x y z
N GLY A 1 1.23 -3.70 16.51
CA GLY A 1 -0.11 -3.10 16.30
C GLY A 1 -0.28 -2.60 14.88
N PHE A 2 -1.50 -2.22 14.50
CA PHE A 2 -1.73 -1.57 13.21
C PHE A 2 -2.70 -0.40 13.34
N LEU A 3 -2.56 0.57 12.44
CA LEU A 3 -3.48 1.68 12.21
C LEU A 3 -4.11 1.50 10.84
N SER A 4 -5.38 1.89 10.67
CA SER A 4 -6.12 1.68 9.43
C SER A 4 -6.92 2.90 8.95
N THR A 5 -6.84 4.03 9.64
CA THR A 5 -7.53 5.27 9.28
C THR A 5 -6.59 6.46 9.46
N PHE A 6 -6.48 7.29 8.42
CA PHE A 6 -5.50 8.37 8.33
C PHE A 6 -6.12 9.68 7.83
N GLY A 7 -7.42 9.88 8.07
CA GLY A 7 -8.09 11.15 7.83
C GLY A 7 -7.56 12.24 8.74
N GLU A 8 -8.07 13.46 8.59
CA GLU A 8 -7.69 14.59 9.43
C GLU A 8 -7.87 14.24 10.91
N MET A 9 -6.82 14.45 11.69
CA MET A 9 -6.80 14.16 13.12
C MET A 9 -5.98 15.21 13.87
N PRO A 10 -6.45 15.70 15.04
CA PRO A 10 -5.67 16.62 15.84
C PRO A 10 -4.45 15.93 16.44
N GLN A 11 -3.37 16.67 16.63
CA GLN A 11 -2.09 16.17 17.17
C GLN A 11 -2.28 15.40 18.50
N SER A 12 -3.13 15.90 19.40
CA SER A 12 -3.43 15.23 20.68
C SER A 12 -4.08 13.86 20.53
N GLY A 13 -4.84 13.66 19.45
CA GLY A 13 -5.42 12.35 19.12
C GLY A 13 -4.34 11.36 18.68
N ILE A 14 -3.42 11.79 17.81
CA ILE A 14 -2.26 11.01 17.35
C ILE A 14 -1.40 10.60 18.55
N GLU A 15 -1.03 11.57 19.40
CA GLU A 15 -0.24 11.32 20.60
C GLU A 15 -0.91 10.32 21.54
N SER A 16 -2.20 10.48 21.79
CA SER A 16 -2.95 9.55 22.67
C SER A 16 -2.92 8.12 22.15
N VAL A 17 -3.09 7.91 20.84
CA VAL A 17 -3.05 6.56 20.23
C VAL A 17 -1.65 5.94 20.37
N ILE A 18 -0.60 6.67 20.00
CA ILE A 18 0.77 6.14 20.02
C ILE A 18 1.29 5.96 21.43
N ASP A 19 1.02 6.89 22.35
CA ASP A 19 1.40 6.74 23.76
C ASP A 19 0.71 5.52 24.40
N ASN A 20 -0.53 5.22 24.00
CA ASN A 20 -1.20 4.02 24.46
C ASN A 20 -0.50 2.74 23.95
N LEU A 21 -0.16 2.67 22.66
CA LEU A 21 0.60 1.54 22.10
C LEU A 21 1.96 1.38 22.78
N ASN A 22 2.68 2.48 22.98
CA ASN A 22 3.97 2.47 23.66
C ASN A 22 3.89 1.95 25.09
N ARG A 23 2.87 2.37 25.86
CA ARG A 23 2.63 1.84 27.23
C ARG A 23 2.36 0.33 27.26
N HIS A 24 1.87 -0.25 26.18
CA HIS A 24 1.68 -1.67 26.02
C HIS A 24 2.89 -2.39 25.40
N HIS A 25 4.06 -1.73 25.35
CA HIS A 25 5.31 -2.27 24.83
C HIS A 25 5.22 -2.74 23.36
N ILE A 26 4.41 -2.07 22.54
CA ILE A 26 4.38 -2.29 21.10
C ILE A 26 5.60 -1.62 20.48
N ASN A 27 6.42 -2.37 19.76
CA ASN A 27 7.67 -1.88 19.18
C ASN A 27 7.53 -1.46 17.71
N GLY A 28 6.46 -1.87 17.03
CA GLY A 28 6.22 -1.53 15.64
C GLY A 28 4.73 -1.38 15.33
N VAL A 29 4.43 -0.48 14.43
CA VAL A 29 3.06 -0.13 14.01
C VAL A 29 2.97 -0.24 12.50
N GLN A 30 2.06 -1.08 12.04
CA GLN A 30 1.73 -1.22 10.63
C GLN A 30 0.65 -0.23 10.23
N PHE A 31 0.86 0.42 9.09
CA PHE A 31 -0.10 1.31 8.44
C PHE A 31 -0.88 0.48 7.42
N GLN A 32 -2.09 0.05 7.79
CA GLN A 32 -2.93 -0.82 6.98
C GLN A 32 -3.78 0.00 6.01
N ASP A 33 -3.83 -0.42 4.75
CA ASP A 33 -4.70 0.17 3.71
C ASP A 33 -4.60 1.70 3.56
N TRP A 34 -3.43 2.26 3.84
CA TRP A 34 -3.15 3.70 3.81
C TRP A 34 -2.95 4.23 2.40
N HIS A 35 -2.56 3.35 1.46
CA HIS A 35 -2.01 3.68 0.15
C HIS A 35 -3.09 4.07 -0.85
N TYR A 36 -2.69 4.88 -1.83
CA TYR A 36 -3.58 5.39 -2.88
C TYR A 36 -4.09 4.29 -3.82
N LYS A 37 -3.16 3.46 -4.31
CA LYS A 37 -3.42 2.26 -5.13
C LYS A 37 -2.36 1.21 -4.80
N HIS A 38 -2.64 -0.08 -5.01
CA HIS A 38 -1.64 -1.12 -4.79
C HIS A 38 -0.42 -0.95 -5.72
N HIS A 39 -0.64 -0.67 -7.00
CA HIS A 39 0.41 -0.46 -7.99
C HIS A 39 1.02 0.96 -7.96
N TRP A 40 0.43 1.87 -7.23
CA TRP A 40 0.91 3.25 -7.04
C TRP A 40 0.60 3.71 -5.60
N PRO A 41 1.39 3.27 -4.62
CA PRO A 41 1.04 3.44 -3.22
C PRO A 41 1.06 4.90 -2.73
N LEU A 42 2.01 5.71 -3.19
CA LEU A 42 2.03 7.14 -2.86
C LEU A 42 0.96 7.87 -3.69
N GLY A 43 0.08 8.63 -3.04
CA GLY A 43 -0.82 9.53 -3.75
C GLY A 43 -0.03 10.68 -4.39
N GLY A 44 -0.11 10.83 -5.72
CA GLY A 44 0.68 11.80 -6.48
C GLY A 44 2.08 11.30 -6.85
N THR A 45 3.06 12.19 -6.89
CA THR A 45 4.45 11.86 -7.19
C THR A 45 5.37 12.27 -6.04
N ARG A 46 6.62 11.82 -6.07
CA ARG A 46 7.67 12.22 -5.11
C ARG A 46 7.83 13.73 -4.98
N GLU A 47 7.77 14.43 -6.12
CA GLU A 47 7.95 15.89 -6.19
C GLU A 47 6.67 16.65 -5.80
N ASN A 48 5.51 16.02 -6.03
CA ASN A 48 4.20 16.61 -5.78
C ASN A 48 3.25 15.57 -5.15
N PRO A 49 3.49 15.14 -3.92
CA PRO A 49 2.61 14.21 -3.24
C PRO A 49 1.26 14.88 -2.94
N LEU A 50 0.19 14.12 -3.07
CA LEU A 50 -1.15 14.61 -2.76
C LEU A 50 -1.30 14.84 -1.26
N ALA A 51 -1.70 16.04 -0.86
CA ALA A 51 -1.96 16.37 0.54
C ALA A 51 -3.11 15.52 1.12
N THR A 52 -4.08 15.15 0.26
CA THR A 52 -5.24 14.33 0.62
C THR A 52 -5.64 13.47 -0.57
N TYR A 53 -6.00 12.23 -0.33
CA TYR A 53 -6.50 11.28 -1.34
C TYR A 53 -7.47 10.28 -0.72
N LEU A 54 -8.19 9.54 -1.57
CA LEU A 54 -8.91 8.35 -1.13
C LEU A 54 -7.97 7.14 -1.17
N ASP A 55 -7.90 6.39 -0.08
CA ASP A 55 -7.17 5.12 -0.03
C ASP A 55 -7.88 4.00 -0.83
N ILE A 56 -7.32 2.80 -0.85
CA ILE A 56 -7.89 1.65 -1.57
C ILE A 56 -9.29 1.25 -1.10
N ALA A 57 -9.66 1.59 0.14
CA ALA A 57 -10.97 1.35 0.73
C ALA A 57 -11.87 2.60 0.69
N SER A 58 -11.58 3.55 -0.21
CA SER A 58 -12.35 4.79 -0.42
C SER A 58 -12.47 5.68 0.82
N ARG A 59 -11.53 5.59 1.75
CA ARG A 59 -11.45 6.45 2.94
C ARG A 59 -10.51 7.61 2.67
N THR A 60 -10.82 8.77 3.24
CA THR A 60 -9.92 9.93 3.17
C THR A 60 -8.64 9.67 3.95
N THR A 61 -7.51 9.87 3.30
CA THR A 61 -6.17 9.84 3.90
C THR A 61 -5.52 11.20 3.72
N CYS A 62 -4.94 11.75 4.79
CA CYS A 62 -4.19 13.01 4.81
C CYS A 62 -2.70 12.70 4.98
N LEU A 63 -1.86 13.21 4.08
CA LEU A 63 -0.42 13.02 4.13
C LEU A 63 0.18 13.54 5.44
N SER A 64 -0.29 14.69 5.91
CA SER A 64 0.14 15.28 7.19
C SER A 64 -0.17 14.40 8.40
N THR A 65 -1.30 13.67 8.37
CA THR A 65 -1.65 12.72 9.43
C THR A 65 -0.73 11.50 9.41
N LEU A 66 -0.39 10.99 8.21
CA LEU A 66 0.59 9.89 8.09
C LEU A 66 1.94 10.31 8.66
N GLN A 67 2.46 11.48 8.26
CA GLN A 67 3.72 12.01 8.79
C GLN A 67 3.68 12.19 10.31
N ALA A 68 2.64 12.81 10.84
CA ALA A 68 2.52 13.03 12.28
C ALA A 68 2.48 11.71 13.09
N TYR A 69 1.85 10.66 12.56
CA TYR A 69 1.91 9.34 13.17
C TYR A 69 3.34 8.76 13.14
N ILE A 70 4.03 8.84 11.99
CA ILE A 70 5.40 8.34 11.84
C ILE A 70 6.34 9.06 12.81
N ASP A 71 6.29 10.41 12.86
CA ASP A 71 7.11 11.22 13.76
C ASP A 71 6.87 10.86 15.22
N LYS A 72 5.60 10.71 15.62
CA LYS A 72 5.27 10.32 16.99
C LYS A 72 5.73 8.91 17.33
N ILE A 73 5.59 7.96 16.40
CA ILE A 73 6.08 6.57 16.53
C ILE A 73 7.60 6.59 16.77
N HIS A 74 8.35 7.32 15.95
CA HIS A 74 9.79 7.44 16.08
C HIS A 74 10.20 8.13 17.40
N SER A 75 9.48 9.16 17.84
CA SER A 75 9.74 9.84 19.12
C SER A 75 9.62 8.90 20.32
N CYS A 76 8.87 7.82 20.20
CA CYS A 76 8.73 6.76 21.20
C CYS A 76 9.73 5.59 21.02
N GLY A 77 10.64 5.68 20.05
CA GLY A 77 11.60 4.60 19.73
C GLY A 77 10.97 3.38 19.06
N MET A 78 9.75 3.53 18.55
CA MET A 78 9.02 2.47 17.82
C MET A 78 9.32 2.55 16.33
N LYS A 79 8.85 1.56 15.56
CA LYS A 79 9.02 1.45 14.10
C LYS A 79 7.69 1.62 13.38
N ALA A 80 7.72 2.39 12.29
CA ALA A 80 6.60 2.59 11.37
C ALA A 80 6.78 1.73 10.12
N ILE A 81 5.80 0.90 9.80
CA ILE A 81 5.87 -0.07 8.70
C ILE A 81 4.67 0.13 7.79
N PHE A 82 4.89 0.36 6.50
CA PHE A 82 3.76 0.43 5.59
C PHE A 82 3.36 -0.94 5.03
N TYR A 83 2.08 -1.09 4.82
CA TYR A 83 1.45 -2.27 4.22
C TYR A 83 1.23 -2.06 2.72
N ASN A 84 1.51 -3.08 1.91
CA ASN A 84 0.99 -3.20 0.55
C ASN A 84 1.13 -4.64 0.04
N LEU A 85 0.44 -4.96 -1.07
CA LEU A 85 0.72 -6.13 -1.90
C LEU A 85 1.93 -5.84 -2.80
N CYS A 86 2.79 -6.85 -3.02
CA CYS A 86 3.89 -6.70 -3.98
C CYS A 86 3.50 -7.05 -5.42
N PHE A 87 2.30 -7.55 -5.66
CA PHE A 87 1.86 -8.10 -6.95
C PHE A 87 0.39 -7.81 -7.26
N GLY A 88 -0.16 -6.71 -6.77
CA GLY A 88 -1.55 -6.33 -6.99
C GLY A 88 -1.71 -5.01 -7.73
N ALA A 89 -2.71 -4.93 -8.62
CA ALA A 89 -3.09 -3.72 -9.32
C ALA A 89 -4.61 -3.53 -9.33
N LEU A 90 -5.06 -2.28 -9.36
CA LEU A 90 -6.46 -1.94 -9.52
C LEU A 90 -6.86 -1.99 -11.02
N ASP A 91 -8.13 -1.82 -11.32
CA ASP A 91 -8.67 -1.90 -12.68
C ASP A 91 -8.21 -0.77 -13.62
N ASP A 92 -7.78 0.35 -13.06
CA ASP A 92 -7.27 1.52 -13.79
C ASP A 92 -5.74 1.50 -14.01
N ALA A 93 -5.05 0.43 -13.64
CA ALA A 93 -3.59 0.37 -13.59
C ALA A 93 -2.90 0.58 -14.96
N ALA A 94 -3.57 0.27 -16.06
CA ALA A 94 -3.04 0.55 -17.40
C ALA A 94 -2.82 2.05 -17.66
N GLN A 95 -3.61 2.91 -17.03
CA GLN A 95 -3.45 4.38 -17.12
C GLN A 95 -2.20 4.86 -16.38
N ASP A 96 -1.75 4.09 -15.40
CA ASP A 96 -0.58 4.36 -14.58
C ASP A 96 0.68 3.64 -15.09
N GLY A 97 0.60 3.00 -16.28
CA GLY A 97 1.75 2.37 -16.95
C GLY A 97 1.97 0.90 -16.63
N VAL A 98 1.03 0.25 -15.93
CA VAL A 98 1.10 -1.21 -15.71
C VAL A 98 0.82 -1.93 -17.04
N ASN A 99 1.78 -2.77 -17.45
CA ASN A 99 1.71 -3.49 -18.72
C ASN A 99 0.82 -4.73 -18.59
N GLU A 100 0.02 -4.99 -19.64
CA GLU A 100 -0.84 -6.17 -19.72
C GLU A 100 -0.07 -7.49 -19.59
N ARG A 101 1.17 -7.54 -20.07
CA ARG A 101 2.03 -8.71 -20.03
C ARG A 101 2.60 -9.05 -18.64
N TRP A 102 2.39 -8.19 -17.67
CA TRP A 102 2.85 -8.42 -16.30
C TRP A 102 1.85 -9.18 -15.45
N TYR A 103 0.58 -9.32 -15.93
CA TYR A 103 -0.44 -10.06 -15.19
C TYR A 103 -0.25 -11.57 -15.25
N ILE A 104 -0.75 -12.25 -14.22
CA ILE A 104 -0.95 -13.70 -14.25
C ILE A 104 -2.39 -14.02 -14.62
N PHE A 105 -2.59 -15.16 -15.26
CA PHE A 105 -3.86 -15.58 -15.82
C PHE A 105 -4.30 -16.93 -15.27
N GLN A 106 -5.62 -17.16 -15.26
CA GLN A 106 -6.20 -18.43 -14.84
C GLN A 106 -6.10 -19.50 -15.92
N ASP A 107 -5.89 -19.10 -17.17
CA ASP A 107 -5.83 -19.98 -18.34
C ASP A 107 -4.62 -19.65 -19.24
N ASN A 108 -4.18 -20.65 -20.00
CA ASN A 108 -3.01 -20.54 -20.89
C ASN A 108 -3.26 -19.73 -22.17
N ASN A 109 -4.51 -19.34 -22.43
CA ASN A 109 -4.85 -18.46 -23.56
C ASN A 109 -4.81 -16.98 -23.15
N HIS A 110 -4.48 -16.69 -21.87
CA HIS A 110 -4.45 -15.34 -21.28
C HIS A 110 -5.80 -14.60 -21.44
N ALA A 111 -6.92 -15.32 -21.39
CA ALA A 111 -8.25 -14.74 -21.55
C ALA A 111 -8.79 -14.16 -20.23
N GLN A 112 -8.41 -14.75 -19.10
CA GLN A 112 -8.91 -14.34 -17.80
C GLN A 112 -7.75 -14.09 -16.81
N LYS A 113 -7.57 -12.82 -16.43
CA LYS A 113 -6.61 -12.45 -15.37
C LYS A 113 -6.96 -13.13 -14.04
N ASP A 114 -5.96 -13.46 -13.26
CA ASP A 114 -6.20 -13.84 -11.87
C ASP A 114 -6.58 -12.62 -11.06
N VAL A 115 -7.60 -12.76 -10.22
CA VAL A 115 -8.20 -11.65 -9.50
C VAL A 115 -8.54 -12.06 -8.07
N HIS A 116 -8.27 -11.16 -7.14
CA HIS A 116 -8.83 -11.19 -5.80
C HIS A 116 -10.06 -10.27 -5.80
N ALA A 117 -11.24 -10.90 -5.84
CA ALA A 117 -12.50 -10.17 -5.94
C ALA A 117 -12.82 -9.43 -4.66
N LEU A 118 -13.05 -8.14 -4.77
CA LEU A 118 -13.46 -7.25 -3.69
C LEU A 118 -14.72 -6.49 -4.09
N SER A 119 -15.49 -6.09 -3.09
CA SER A 119 -16.67 -5.24 -3.24
C SER A 119 -16.49 -3.93 -2.49
N ALA A 120 -17.44 -3.00 -2.62
CA ALA A 120 -17.45 -1.78 -1.82
C ALA A 120 -17.18 -2.08 -0.33
N PRO A 121 -16.41 -1.25 0.36
CA PRO A 121 -15.93 0.09 -0.03
C PRO A 121 -14.63 0.13 -0.86
N PHE A 122 -14.05 -1.00 -1.22
CA PHE A 122 -12.82 -1.02 -2.02
C PHE A 122 -13.04 -0.42 -3.41
N LYS A 123 -12.05 0.29 -3.93
CA LYS A 123 -12.10 0.98 -5.23
C LYS A 123 -12.36 0.03 -6.40
N SER A 124 -11.72 -1.14 -6.36
CA SER A 124 -11.90 -2.22 -7.34
C SER A 124 -11.47 -3.56 -6.75
N SER A 125 -11.67 -4.64 -7.50
CA SER A 125 -10.96 -5.89 -7.27
C SER A 125 -9.46 -5.71 -7.53
N ILE A 126 -8.64 -6.62 -7.01
CA ILE A 126 -7.19 -6.61 -7.19
C ILE A 126 -6.82 -7.63 -8.26
N TYR A 127 -6.26 -7.16 -9.35
CA TYR A 127 -5.73 -7.99 -10.44
C TYR A 127 -4.28 -8.32 -10.13
N LEU A 128 -3.91 -9.60 -10.27
CA LEU A 128 -2.62 -10.09 -9.81
C LEU A 128 -1.58 -10.07 -10.91
N LEU A 129 -0.39 -9.64 -10.55
CA LEU A 129 0.77 -9.57 -11.43
C LEU A 129 1.75 -10.71 -11.10
N ASP A 130 2.59 -11.05 -12.07
CA ASP A 130 3.65 -12.03 -11.87
C ASP A 130 4.78 -11.41 -11.02
N PRO A 131 4.95 -11.86 -9.77
CA PRO A 131 6.02 -11.33 -8.92
C PRO A 131 7.42 -11.70 -9.43
N GLY A 132 7.53 -12.66 -10.36
CA GLY A 132 8.78 -13.04 -11.04
C GLY A 132 9.11 -12.17 -12.26
N ASN A 133 8.19 -11.34 -12.74
CA ASN A 133 8.42 -10.47 -13.90
C ASN A 133 9.33 -9.30 -13.52
N SER A 134 10.50 -9.17 -14.18
CA SER A 134 11.50 -8.17 -13.84
C SER A 134 11.04 -6.74 -14.10
N GLU A 135 10.27 -6.49 -15.16
CA GLU A 135 9.74 -5.16 -15.47
C GLU A 135 8.72 -4.71 -14.42
N TRP A 136 7.89 -5.64 -13.93
CA TRP A 136 6.98 -5.38 -12.82
C TRP A 136 7.76 -5.09 -11.53
N GLN A 137 8.80 -5.87 -11.25
CA GLN A 137 9.64 -5.64 -10.06
C GLN A 137 10.29 -4.25 -10.09
N GLU A 138 10.83 -3.84 -11.23
CA GLU A 138 11.39 -2.49 -11.41
C GLU A 138 10.33 -1.42 -11.22
N TYR A 139 9.14 -1.60 -11.79
CA TYR A 139 8.04 -0.65 -11.67
C TYR A 139 7.60 -0.47 -10.20
N ILE A 140 7.27 -1.57 -9.52
CA ILE A 140 6.79 -1.47 -8.13
C ILE A 140 7.89 -1.06 -7.16
N GLY A 141 9.14 -1.43 -7.44
CA GLY A 141 10.31 -0.97 -6.71
C GLY A 141 10.41 0.55 -6.76
N ALA A 142 10.36 1.14 -7.95
CA ALA A 142 10.38 2.59 -8.12
C ALA A 142 9.21 3.29 -7.40
N ARG A 143 8.00 2.69 -7.41
CA ARG A 143 6.85 3.24 -6.67
C ARG A 143 7.04 3.16 -5.15
N ASN A 144 7.68 2.13 -4.64
CA ASN A 144 8.03 2.02 -3.22
C ASN A 144 9.15 3.00 -2.83
N ASP A 145 10.12 3.23 -3.71
CA ASP A 145 11.15 4.26 -3.50
C ASP A 145 10.55 5.67 -3.39
N ASP A 146 9.47 5.95 -4.13
CA ASP A 146 8.71 7.20 -3.99
C ASP A 146 8.08 7.32 -2.58
N VAL A 147 7.57 6.23 -2.04
CA VAL A 147 7.04 6.21 -0.66
C VAL A 147 8.12 6.55 0.36
N TYR A 148 9.26 5.87 0.31
CA TYR A 148 10.38 6.11 1.23
C TYR A 148 10.99 7.51 1.09
N ALA A 149 10.92 8.11 -0.09
CA ALA A 149 11.41 9.47 -0.31
C ALA A 149 10.53 10.56 0.34
N VAL A 150 9.25 10.25 0.57
CA VAL A 150 8.25 11.22 1.10
C VAL A 150 7.87 10.93 2.54
N LEU A 151 7.83 9.65 2.93
CA LEU A 151 7.40 9.18 4.25
C LEU A 151 8.51 8.34 4.87
N ASP A 152 8.95 8.70 6.08
CA ASP A 152 10.06 8.07 6.80
C ASP A 152 9.66 6.72 7.42
N PHE A 153 9.14 5.79 6.60
CA PHE A 153 8.86 4.43 7.04
C PHE A 153 10.14 3.63 7.26
N ASP A 154 10.13 2.78 8.28
CA ASP A 154 11.26 1.87 8.60
C ASP A 154 11.22 0.55 7.84
N GLY A 155 10.09 0.20 7.26
CA GLY A 155 9.94 -1.08 6.60
C GLY A 155 8.63 -1.23 5.83
N TYR A 156 8.56 -2.36 5.13
CA TYR A 156 7.46 -2.74 4.27
C TYR A 156 6.89 -4.10 4.69
N GLN A 157 5.62 -4.15 4.99
CA GLN A 157 4.89 -5.40 5.24
C GLN A 157 4.22 -5.84 3.95
N ILE A 158 4.67 -6.96 3.40
CA ILE A 158 4.15 -7.57 2.18
C ILE A 158 3.06 -8.57 2.55
N ASP A 159 1.89 -8.44 1.92
CA ASP A 159 0.76 -9.31 2.15
C ASP A 159 0.49 -10.26 0.97
N GLN A 160 -0.24 -11.34 1.24
CA GLN A 160 -0.78 -12.30 0.28
C GLN A 160 0.26 -13.03 -0.60
N LEU A 161 1.43 -13.37 -0.04
CA LEU A 161 2.44 -14.19 -0.71
C LEU A 161 2.10 -15.69 -0.80
N GLY A 162 0.86 -16.09 -0.55
CA GLY A 162 0.43 -17.47 -0.56
C GLY A 162 0.31 -18.07 -1.98
N SER A 163 0.38 -19.40 -2.05
CA SER A 163 0.17 -20.12 -3.31
C SER A 163 -1.25 -19.92 -3.85
N ARG A 164 -1.37 -19.66 -5.15
CA ARG A 164 -2.65 -19.56 -5.86
C ARG A 164 -2.91 -20.73 -6.79
N GLY A 165 -2.13 -21.80 -6.68
CA GLY A 165 -2.16 -22.93 -7.61
C GLY A 165 -1.53 -22.59 -8.97
N THR A 166 -1.83 -23.40 -9.98
CA THR A 166 -1.30 -23.19 -11.35
C THR A 166 -1.85 -21.90 -11.94
N ARG A 167 -0.96 -21.06 -12.42
CA ARG A 167 -1.26 -19.81 -13.13
C ARG A 167 -0.34 -19.72 -14.34
N TYR A 168 -0.67 -18.82 -15.26
CA TYR A 168 0.01 -18.66 -16.54
C TYR A 168 0.46 -17.19 -16.68
N ASN A 169 1.64 -16.99 -17.22
CA ASN A 169 2.18 -15.67 -17.59
C ASN A 169 2.55 -15.68 -19.09
N TYR A 170 2.92 -14.51 -19.62
CA TYR A 170 3.43 -14.39 -20.98
C TYR A 170 4.85 -14.93 -21.10
#